data_9aa48bc0955c630b9f794d13ce5dc96b
#
_entry.id   9aa48bc0955c630b9f794d13ce5dc96b
#
_cell.length_a   1.000
_cell.length_b   1.000
_cell.length_c   1.000
_cell.angle_alpha   90.00
_cell.angle_beta   90.00
_cell.angle_gamma   90.00
#
_symmetry.space_group_name_H-M   'P 1'
#
loop_
_entity.id
_entity.type
_entity.pdbx_description
1 polymer ?
#
loop_
_entity_poly.entity_id
_entity_poly.type
_entity_poly.pdbx_seq_one_letter_code
_entity_poly.pdbx_strand_id
1 'polypeptide(L)'
;MRIPCSQCGEAFEPSDIVNIKGLPVCGACKPFFLKKIQEGDTRVIGFEYRGFWIRLVAELIDGFILWIISQFINMFLTFQVAETVTDPLLILSILSISVSINFMISLFYYVFFNGKYGATPGKMAIGAKIVNTDGTPISYLKAFARFFAEMLSFAILLIGYIMAAFDSQKRALHDRICGTIVIKT
;
A
#
# COMPACT_ATOMS: atom_id res chain seq x y z
N MET A 1 13.32 10.19 36.24
CA MET A 1 12.31 10.58 35.27
C MET A 1 11.43 9.35 35.04
N ARG A 2 10.13 9.41 35.31
CA ARG A 2 9.24 8.25 35.13
C ARG A 2 8.75 8.17 33.67
N ILE A 3 8.68 6.98 33.12
CA ILE A 3 8.31 6.72 31.75
C ILE A 3 6.90 6.10 31.74
N PRO A 4 5.92 6.66 30.99
CA PRO A 4 4.59 6.08 30.91
C PRO A 4 4.59 4.79 30.09
N CYS A 5 3.93 3.75 30.57
CA CYS A 5 3.70 2.51 29.84
C CYS A 5 2.72 2.74 28.69
N SER A 6 3.08 2.34 27.49
CA SER A 6 2.22 2.48 26.28
C SER A 6 0.93 1.66 26.34
N GLN A 7 0.80 0.70 27.26
CA GLN A 7 -0.38 -0.16 27.34
C GLN A 7 -1.35 0.24 28.47
N CYS A 8 -0.89 0.58 29.67
CA CYS A 8 -1.73 0.96 30.80
C CYS A 8 -1.72 2.46 31.11
N GLY A 9 -0.78 3.22 30.54
CA GLY A 9 -0.65 4.67 30.77
C GLY A 9 0.00 5.06 32.12
N GLU A 10 0.25 4.12 33.01
CA GLU A 10 0.92 4.39 34.29
C GLU A 10 2.40 4.67 34.11
N ALA A 11 2.96 5.54 34.95
CA ALA A 11 4.37 5.96 34.90
C ALA A 11 5.22 5.14 35.83
N PHE A 12 6.24 4.45 35.29
CA PHE A 12 7.18 3.57 35.99
C PHE A 12 8.60 4.12 35.95
N GLU A 13 9.46 3.57 36.81
CA GLU A 13 10.89 3.84 36.73
C GLU A 13 11.51 3.18 35.48
N PRO A 14 12.61 3.73 34.93
CA PRO A 14 13.25 3.17 33.72
C PRO A 14 13.67 1.70 33.87
N SER A 15 13.97 1.24 35.11
CA SER A 15 14.27 -0.15 35.41
C SER A 15 13.14 -1.13 35.21
N ASP A 16 11.89 -0.66 35.35
CA ASP A 16 10.67 -1.48 35.28
C ASP A 16 10.01 -1.46 33.89
N ILE A 17 10.61 -0.72 32.97
CA ILE A 17 10.16 -0.56 31.60
C ILE A 17 11.05 -1.35 30.65
N VAL A 18 10.43 -2.19 29.84
CA VAL A 18 11.08 -2.91 28.73
C VAL A 18 10.66 -2.24 27.42
N ASN A 19 11.63 -1.88 26.62
CA ASN A 19 11.36 -1.31 25.30
C ASN A 19 11.09 -2.46 24.30
N ILE A 20 9.85 -2.58 23.81
CA ILE A 20 9.43 -3.59 22.86
C ILE A 20 9.01 -2.88 21.58
N LYS A 21 9.76 -3.09 20.49
CA LYS A 21 9.53 -2.42 19.18
C LYS A 21 9.44 -0.89 19.27
N GLY A 22 10.26 -0.27 20.12
CA GLY A 22 10.29 1.20 20.29
C GLY A 22 9.26 1.75 21.27
N LEU A 23 8.42 0.90 21.88
CA LEU A 23 7.40 1.31 22.85
C LEU A 23 7.80 0.89 24.27
N PRO A 24 7.71 1.79 25.25
CA PRO A 24 7.95 1.47 26.64
C PRO A 24 6.76 0.67 27.21
N VAL A 25 6.99 -0.54 27.70
CA VAL A 25 5.98 -1.43 28.26
C VAL A 25 6.43 -1.92 29.63
N CYS A 26 5.56 -1.81 30.65
CA CYS A 26 5.88 -2.31 32.00
C CYS A 26 5.85 -3.83 32.06
N GLY A 27 6.52 -4.41 33.06
CA GLY A 27 6.65 -5.86 33.25
C GLY A 27 5.30 -6.58 33.30
N ALA A 28 4.29 -6.00 33.93
CA ALA A 28 2.94 -6.57 34.02
C ALA A 28 2.22 -6.61 32.66
N CYS A 29 2.38 -5.60 31.81
CA CYS A 29 1.74 -5.53 30.50
C CYS A 29 2.51 -6.32 29.42
N LYS A 30 3.78 -6.68 29.65
CA LYS A 30 4.65 -7.36 28.70
C LYS A 30 4.03 -8.63 28.10
N PRO A 31 3.52 -9.62 28.87
CA PRO A 31 2.97 -10.84 28.29
C PRO A 31 1.74 -10.59 27.42
N PHE A 32 0.87 -9.69 27.83
CA PHE A 32 -0.32 -9.30 27.07
C PHE A 32 0.05 -8.55 25.79
N PHE A 33 1.06 -7.68 25.86
CA PHE A 33 1.57 -6.93 24.70
C PHE A 33 2.23 -7.87 23.68
N LEU A 34 3.02 -8.85 24.11
CA LEU A 34 3.64 -9.84 23.24
C LEU A 34 2.58 -10.74 22.57
N LYS A 35 1.55 -11.17 23.31
CA LYS A 35 0.45 -11.95 22.78
C LYS A 35 -0.30 -11.19 21.67
N LYS A 36 -0.61 -9.91 21.87
CA LYS A 36 -1.26 -9.07 20.85
C LYS A 36 -0.38 -8.90 19.61
N ILE A 37 0.93 -8.76 19.75
CA ILE A 37 1.86 -8.72 18.61
C ILE A 37 1.83 -10.05 17.84
N GLN A 38 1.80 -11.18 18.53
CA GLN A 38 1.71 -12.51 17.90
C GLN A 38 0.37 -12.71 17.17
N GLU A 39 -0.71 -12.18 17.71
CA GLU A 39 -2.04 -12.19 17.08
C GLU A 39 -2.15 -11.19 15.92
N GLY A 40 -1.08 -10.41 15.64
CA GLY A 40 -1.04 -9.42 14.56
C GLY A 40 -1.85 -8.15 14.84
N ASP A 41 -2.19 -7.89 16.11
CA ASP A 41 -2.87 -6.64 16.51
C ASP A 41 -1.87 -5.48 16.57
N THR A 42 -1.69 -4.81 15.44
CA THR A 42 -0.78 -3.69 15.29
C THR A 42 -1.27 -2.38 15.93
N ARG A 43 -2.52 -2.34 16.44
CA ARG A 43 -3.02 -1.19 17.25
C ARG A 43 -2.21 -0.99 18.51
N VAL A 44 -1.59 -2.04 18.98
CA VAL A 44 -0.66 -2.03 20.13
C VAL A 44 0.60 -1.20 19.84
N ILE A 45 0.95 -1.03 18.56
CA ILE A 45 2.14 -0.28 18.13
C ILE A 45 1.80 1.20 17.86
N GLY A 46 0.56 1.62 18.13
CA GLY A 46 0.15 3.02 17.98
C GLY A 46 -0.02 3.51 16.53
N PHE A 47 -0.15 2.59 15.56
CA PHE A 47 -0.38 2.98 14.17
C PHE A 47 -1.80 3.50 13.94
N GLU A 48 -1.90 4.68 13.32
CA GLU A 48 -3.16 5.22 12.81
C GLU A 48 -3.41 4.65 11.42
N TYR A 49 -4.39 3.75 11.29
CA TYR A 49 -4.71 3.10 10.00
C TYR A 49 -5.47 4.03 9.07
N ARG A 50 -5.11 4.02 7.79
CA ARG A 50 -5.85 4.73 6.75
C ARG A 50 -7.04 3.90 6.27
N GLY A 51 -8.23 4.50 6.37
CA GLY A 51 -9.50 3.88 5.97
C GLY A 51 -9.68 3.81 4.45
N PHE A 52 -10.76 3.16 4.05
CA PHE A 52 -11.16 2.93 2.66
C PHE A 52 -11.15 4.22 1.82
N TRP A 53 -11.84 5.28 2.26
CA TRP A 53 -12.00 6.51 1.48
C TRP A 53 -10.69 7.22 1.17
N ILE A 54 -9.78 7.25 2.13
CA ILE A 54 -8.47 7.86 1.95
C ILE A 54 -7.66 7.08 0.91
N ARG A 55 -7.71 5.75 0.95
CA ARG A 55 -7.04 4.89 -0.04
C ARG A 55 -7.64 5.06 -1.43
N LEU A 56 -8.97 5.18 -1.52
CA LEU A 56 -9.64 5.43 -2.79
C LEU A 56 -9.18 6.74 -3.43
N VAL A 57 -9.07 7.82 -2.64
CA VAL A 57 -8.54 9.11 -3.13
C VAL A 57 -7.10 8.96 -3.61
N ALA A 58 -6.25 8.21 -2.90
CA ALA A 58 -4.88 7.94 -3.34
C ALA A 58 -4.84 7.24 -4.71
N GLU A 59 -5.65 6.18 -4.86
CA GLU A 59 -5.71 5.41 -6.12
C GLU A 59 -6.27 6.27 -7.28
N LEU A 60 -7.20 7.18 -7.01
CA LEU A 60 -7.68 8.14 -8.02
C LEU A 60 -6.58 9.12 -8.47
N ILE A 61 -5.78 9.61 -7.54
CA ILE A 61 -4.63 10.48 -7.86
C ILE A 61 -3.60 9.70 -8.68
N ASP A 62 -3.21 8.50 -8.24
CA ASP A 62 -2.27 7.64 -8.97
C ASP A 62 -2.80 7.27 -10.35
N GLY A 63 -4.09 6.91 -10.44
CA GLY A 63 -4.76 6.63 -11.70
C GLY A 63 -4.77 7.82 -12.66
N PHE A 64 -4.99 9.03 -12.15
CA PHE A 64 -4.93 10.26 -12.95
C PHE A 64 -3.52 10.54 -13.48
N ILE A 65 -2.49 10.35 -12.65
CA ILE A 65 -1.09 10.48 -13.09
C ILE A 65 -0.77 9.48 -14.20
N LEU A 66 -1.10 8.21 -14.01
CA LEU A 66 -0.88 7.17 -15.01
C LEU A 66 -1.71 7.39 -16.28
N TRP A 67 -2.92 7.90 -16.15
CA TRP A 67 -3.76 8.26 -17.29
C TRP A 67 -3.12 9.36 -18.15
N ILE A 68 -2.59 10.42 -17.53
CA ILE A 68 -1.87 11.48 -18.25
C ILE A 68 -0.66 10.89 -19.01
N ILE A 69 0.16 10.08 -18.34
CA ILE A 69 1.32 9.42 -18.95
C ILE A 69 0.88 8.55 -20.14
N SER A 70 -0.21 7.79 -19.96
CA SER A 70 -0.79 6.95 -21.01
C SER A 70 -1.24 7.76 -22.21
N GLN A 71 -1.88 8.94 -22.00
CA GLN A 71 -2.31 9.81 -23.11
C GLN A 71 -1.13 10.29 -23.95
N PHE A 72 -0.04 10.71 -23.32
CA PHE A 72 1.17 11.12 -24.04
C PHE A 72 1.77 9.97 -24.87
N ILE A 73 1.86 8.78 -24.31
CA ILE A 73 2.41 7.61 -25.00
C ILE A 73 1.51 7.22 -26.17
N ASN A 74 0.21 7.14 -25.94
CA ASN A 74 -0.75 6.76 -26.98
C ASN A 74 -0.79 7.80 -28.11
N MET A 75 -0.75 9.09 -27.77
CA MET A 75 -0.66 10.17 -28.76
C MET A 75 0.61 10.03 -29.63
N PHE A 76 1.75 9.76 -29.03
CA PHE A 76 2.99 9.54 -29.75
C PHE A 76 2.92 8.32 -30.67
N LEU A 77 2.43 7.19 -30.19
CA LEU A 77 2.26 5.96 -30.97
C LEU A 77 1.28 6.16 -32.14
N THR A 78 0.17 6.83 -31.88
CA THR A 78 -0.85 7.11 -32.92
C THR A 78 -0.31 8.06 -33.98
N PHE A 79 0.44 9.09 -33.60
CA PHE A 79 1.02 10.06 -34.55
C PHE A 79 1.98 9.37 -35.54
N GLN A 80 2.78 8.40 -35.08
CA GLN A 80 3.71 7.66 -35.95
C GLN A 80 3.01 6.75 -36.98
N VAL A 81 1.74 6.42 -36.74
CA VAL A 81 1.04 5.36 -37.49
C VAL A 81 -0.15 5.91 -38.30
N ALA A 82 -0.65 7.10 -37.97
CA ALA A 82 -1.93 7.64 -38.49
C ALA A 82 -2.01 7.78 -40.01
N GLU A 83 -0.87 7.91 -40.71
CA GLU A 83 -0.87 8.15 -42.16
C GLU A 83 -0.79 6.84 -43.00
N THR A 84 -0.50 5.67 -42.38
CA THR A 84 -0.11 4.47 -43.12
C THR A 84 -0.93 3.23 -42.86
N VAL A 85 -1.81 3.20 -41.84
CA VAL A 85 -2.44 1.95 -41.38
C VAL A 85 -3.92 1.94 -41.61
N THR A 86 -4.35 1.25 -42.68
CA THR A 86 -5.75 0.86 -42.93
C THR A 86 -6.02 -0.61 -42.64
N ASP A 87 -4.97 -1.41 -42.39
CA ASP A 87 -5.09 -2.85 -42.14
C ASP A 87 -5.53 -3.11 -40.69
N PRO A 88 -6.66 -3.82 -40.47
CA PRO A 88 -7.17 -4.15 -39.13
C PRO A 88 -6.21 -4.95 -38.26
N LEU A 89 -5.37 -5.82 -38.87
CA LEU A 89 -4.37 -6.60 -38.14
C LEU A 89 -3.25 -5.72 -37.58
N LEU A 90 -2.82 -4.71 -38.34
CA LEU A 90 -1.85 -3.74 -37.86
C LEU A 90 -2.44 -2.86 -36.72
N ILE A 91 -3.69 -2.44 -36.84
CA ILE A 91 -4.36 -1.69 -35.75
C ILE A 91 -4.40 -2.53 -34.48
N LEU A 92 -4.78 -3.80 -34.56
CA LEU A 92 -4.83 -4.70 -33.41
C LEU A 92 -3.44 -4.91 -32.79
N SER A 93 -2.39 -5.01 -33.58
CA SER A 93 -1.01 -5.15 -33.10
C SER A 93 -0.56 -3.90 -32.35
N ILE A 94 -0.85 -2.71 -32.84
CA ILE A 94 -0.53 -1.43 -32.19
C ILE A 94 -1.26 -1.28 -30.87
N LEU A 95 -2.55 -1.64 -30.83
CA LEU A 95 -3.33 -1.66 -29.60
C LEU A 95 -2.73 -2.61 -28.56
N SER A 96 -2.32 -3.81 -28.97
CA SER A 96 -1.71 -4.78 -28.05
C SER A 96 -0.36 -4.30 -27.52
N ILE A 97 0.46 -3.66 -28.35
CA ILE A 97 1.73 -3.03 -27.94
C ILE A 97 1.46 -1.90 -26.94
N SER A 98 0.48 -1.03 -27.23
CA SER A 98 0.11 0.08 -26.35
C SER A 98 -0.34 -0.42 -24.97
N VAL A 99 -1.20 -1.43 -24.93
CA VAL A 99 -1.64 -2.06 -23.66
C VAL A 99 -0.46 -2.62 -22.89
N SER A 100 0.45 -3.32 -23.58
CA SER A 100 1.64 -3.91 -22.95
C SER A 100 2.57 -2.84 -22.37
N ILE A 101 2.83 -1.76 -23.10
CA ILE A 101 3.65 -0.63 -22.62
C ILE A 101 3.01 0.01 -21.38
N ASN A 102 1.71 0.32 -21.44
CA ASN A 102 0.99 0.93 -20.32
C ASN A 102 0.99 0.02 -19.07
N PHE A 103 0.85 -1.30 -19.26
CA PHE A 103 0.95 -2.27 -18.18
C PHE A 103 2.34 -2.26 -17.54
N MET A 104 3.41 -2.29 -18.34
CA MET A 104 4.78 -2.27 -17.84
C MET A 104 5.10 -0.97 -17.09
N ILE A 105 4.61 0.17 -17.58
CA ILE A 105 4.76 1.46 -16.89
C ILE A 105 4.05 1.45 -15.55
N SER A 106 2.82 0.96 -15.50
CA SER A 106 2.06 0.86 -14.26
C SER A 106 2.76 -0.07 -13.27
N LEU A 107 3.23 -1.24 -13.72
CA LEU A 107 3.97 -2.18 -12.89
C LEU A 107 5.23 -1.52 -12.30
N PHE A 108 6.04 -0.87 -13.17
CA PHE A 108 7.25 -0.17 -12.74
C PHE A 108 6.93 0.94 -11.73
N TYR A 109 5.92 1.77 -12.01
CA TYR A 109 5.47 2.84 -11.14
C TYR A 109 5.11 2.32 -9.75
N TYR A 110 4.21 1.36 -9.65
CA TYR A 110 3.76 0.83 -8.35
C TYR A 110 4.87 0.09 -7.60
N VAL A 111 5.66 -0.73 -8.29
CA VAL A 111 6.75 -1.49 -7.65
C VAL A 111 7.88 -0.57 -7.18
N PHE A 112 8.27 0.38 -8.01
CA PHE A 112 9.34 1.32 -7.67
C PHE A 112 8.97 2.21 -6.47
N PHE A 113 7.82 2.88 -6.53
CA PHE A 113 7.42 3.81 -5.47
C PHE A 113 7.10 3.08 -4.17
N ASN A 114 6.37 1.99 -4.21
CA ASN A 114 6.06 1.21 -3.02
C ASN A 114 7.31 0.55 -2.42
N GLY A 115 8.22 0.03 -3.25
CA GLY A 115 9.46 -0.61 -2.78
C GLY A 115 10.47 0.37 -2.19
N LYS A 116 10.60 1.57 -2.77
CA LYS A 116 11.56 2.58 -2.34
C LYS A 116 11.06 3.44 -1.19
N TYR A 117 9.84 3.92 -1.27
CA TYR A 117 9.28 4.91 -0.34
C TYR A 117 8.20 4.31 0.57
N GLY A 118 7.68 3.12 0.24
CA GLY A 118 6.53 2.54 0.90
C GLY A 118 5.19 3.22 0.53
N ALA A 119 5.19 4.10 -0.47
CA ALA A 119 4.01 4.85 -0.88
C ALA A 119 4.15 5.34 -2.31
N THR A 120 3.08 5.25 -3.10
CA THR A 120 2.97 5.91 -4.40
C THR A 120 2.79 7.42 -4.23
N PRO A 121 3.04 8.26 -5.26
CA PRO A 121 2.79 9.69 -5.21
C PRO A 121 1.40 10.07 -4.72
N GLY A 122 0.34 9.38 -5.13
CA GLY A 122 -1.02 9.59 -4.63
C GLY A 122 -1.13 9.28 -3.13
N LYS A 123 -0.51 8.20 -2.67
CA LYS A 123 -0.48 7.84 -1.23
C LYS A 123 0.35 8.85 -0.42
N MET A 124 1.46 9.36 -0.98
CA MET A 124 2.26 10.41 -0.34
C MET A 124 1.47 11.70 -0.18
N ALA A 125 0.70 12.11 -1.21
CA ALA A 125 -0.10 13.34 -1.20
C ALA A 125 -1.14 13.37 -0.07
N ILE A 126 -1.65 12.20 0.33
CA ILE A 126 -2.65 12.08 1.41
C ILE A 126 -2.05 11.60 2.75
N GLY A 127 -0.72 11.56 2.87
CA GLY A 127 -0.02 11.10 4.08
C GLY A 127 -0.34 9.65 4.44
N ALA A 128 -0.26 8.74 3.45
CA ALA A 128 -0.45 7.31 3.65
C ALA A 128 0.82 6.54 3.26
N LYS A 129 1.20 5.55 4.07
CA LYS A 129 2.37 4.71 3.84
C LYS A 129 2.06 3.24 4.06
N ILE A 130 2.58 2.40 3.19
CA ILE A 130 2.48 0.95 3.27
C ILE A 130 3.69 0.44 4.05
N VAL A 131 3.41 -0.38 5.05
CA VAL A 131 4.45 -1.05 5.86
C VAL A 131 4.05 -2.51 6.10
N ASN A 132 5.00 -3.32 6.51
CA ASN A 132 4.71 -4.66 7.02
C ASN A 132 3.90 -4.55 8.33
N THR A 133 3.25 -5.64 8.73
CA THR A 133 2.48 -5.71 9.99
C THR A 133 3.32 -5.42 11.23
N ASP A 134 4.64 -5.56 11.15
CA ASP A 134 5.60 -5.21 12.21
C ASP A 134 6.11 -3.76 12.14
N GLY A 135 5.62 -2.96 11.17
CA GLY A 135 6.03 -1.58 10.96
C GLY A 135 7.30 -1.40 10.11
N THR A 136 7.94 -2.47 9.68
CA THR A 136 9.13 -2.39 8.81
C THR A 136 8.76 -2.01 7.38
N PRO A 137 9.67 -1.38 6.61
CA PRO A 137 9.45 -1.08 5.20
C PRO A 137 9.21 -2.37 4.38
N ILE A 138 8.39 -2.27 3.33
CA ILE A 138 8.18 -3.40 2.43
C ILE A 138 9.35 -3.53 1.44
N SER A 139 9.66 -4.78 1.04
CA SER A 139 10.65 -5.05 0.00
C SER A 139 10.07 -4.86 -1.40
N TYR A 140 10.95 -4.70 -2.42
CA TYR A 140 10.52 -4.65 -3.83
C TYR A 140 9.77 -5.90 -4.27
N LEU A 141 10.19 -7.09 -3.83
CA LEU A 141 9.50 -8.34 -4.12
C LEU A 141 8.08 -8.33 -3.55
N LYS A 142 7.91 -7.82 -2.33
CA LYS A 142 6.60 -7.70 -1.71
C LYS A 142 5.74 -6.63 -2.42
N ALA A 143 6.34 -5.52 -2.87
CA ALA A 143 5.66 -4.51 -3.66
C ALA A 143 5.18 -5.08 -5.02
N PHE A 144 5.99 -5.93 -5.66
CA PHE A 144 5.63 -6.65 -6.87
C PHE A 144 4.45 -7.62 -6.65
N ALA A 145 4.53 -8.48 -5.63
CA ALA A 145 3.44 -9.40 -5.28
C ALA A 145 2.14 -8.64 -4.95
N ARG A 146 2.28 -7.49 -4.28
CA ARG A 146 1.16 -6.62 -3.94
C ARG A 146 0.46 -6.03 -5.17
N PHE A 147 1.21 -5.64 -6.21
CA PHE A 147 0.64 -5.14 -7.46
C PHE A 147 -0.34 -6.15 -8.08
N PHE A 148 0.06 -7.43 -8.16
CA PHE A 148 -0.83 -8.48 -8.68
C PHE A 148 -2.01 -8.77 -7.74
N ALA A 149 -1.79 -8.73 -6.43
CA ALA A 149 -2.88 -8.87 -5.46
C ALA A 149 -3.88 -7.70 -5.52
N GLU A 150 -3.42 -6.48 -5.84
CA GLU A 150 -4.29 -5.31 -6.11
C GLU A 150 -5.10 -5.50 -7.40
N MET A 151 -4.48 -6.01 -8.48
CA MET A 151 -5.21 -6.37 -9.70
C MET A 151 -6.29 -7.42 -9.44
N LEU A 152 -5.98 -8.46 -8.67
CA LEU A 152 -6.97 -9.46 -8.27
C LEU A 152 -8.11 -8.84 -7.46
N SER A 153 -7.79 -7.95 -6.52
CA SER A 153 -8.80 -7.24 -5.71
C SER A 153 -9.72 -6.36 -6.57
N PHE A 154 -9.19 -5.79 -7.64
CA PHE A 154 -9.96 -5.01 -8.61
C PHE A 154 -10.86 -5.91 -9.48
N ALA A 155 -10.34 -7.05 -9.95
CA ALA A 155 -11.07 -8.02 -10.77
C ALA A 155 -12.29 -8.60 -10.05
N ILE A 156 -12.24 -8.72 -8.71
CA ILE A 156 -13.37 -9.17 -7.86
C ILE A 156 -14.28 -7.96 -7.52
N LEU A 157 -14.60 -7.11 -8.50
CA LEU A 157 -15.56 -6.00 -8.40
C LEU A 157 -15.33 -5.08 -7.18
N LEU A 158 -14.06 -4.77 -6.86
CA LEU A 158 -13.67 -3.91 -5.73
C LEU A 158 -14.04 -4.48 -4.33
N ILE A 159 -14.60 -5.68 -4.24
CA ILE A 159 -14.94 -6.31 -2.96
C ILE A 159 -13.69 -6.40 -2.07
N GLY A 160 -12.53 -6.66 -2.69
CA GLY A 160 -11.25 -6.67 -1.99
C GLY A 160 -10.87 -5.35 -1.32
N TYR A 161 -11.31 -4.22 -1.88
CA TYR A 161 -11.12 -2.88 -1.29
C TYR A 161 -12.18 -2.57 -0.23
N ILE A 162 -13.44 -2.98 -0.46
CA ILE A 162 -14.56 -2.76 0.47
C ILE A 162 -14.30 -3.48 1.79
N MET A 163 -13.62 -4.61 1.79
CA MET A 163 -13.20 -5.30 3.02
C MET A 163 -12.45 -4.38 4.00
N ALA A 164 -11.68 -3.40 3.51
CA ALA A 164 -10.98 -2.45 4.36
C ALA A 164 -11.92 -1.53 5.16
N ALA A 165 -13.18 -1.36 4.75
CA ALA A 165 -14.17 -0.58 5.48
C ALA A 165 -14.65 -1.32 6.74
N PHE A 166 -14.70 -2.65 6.70
CA PHE A 166 -15.22 -3.50 7.77
C PHE A 166 -14.12 -4.15 8.63
N ASP A 167 -12.87 -4.18 8.17
CA ASP A 167 -11.75 -4.76 8.92
C ASP A 167 -11.29 -3.83 10.05
N SER A 168 -11.01 -4.39 11.23
CA SER A 168 -10.55 -3.64 12.41
C SER A 168 -9.20 -2.93 12.19
N GLN A 169 -8.34 -3.49 11.33
CA GLN A 169 -7.06 -2.92 10.92
C GLN A 169 -7.13 -2.20 9.56
N LYS A 170 -8.35 -2.04 9.03
CA LYS A 170 -8.64 -1.42 7.72
C LYS A 170 -7.83 -2.02 6.57
N ARG A 171 -7.62 -3.35 6.59
CA ARG A 171 -6.88 -4.07 5.57
C ARG A 171 -7.79 -4.48 4.42
N ALA A 172 -7.37 -4.17 3.21
CA ALA A 172 -7.96 -4.71 2.00
C ALA A 172 -7.50 -6.16 1.76
N LEU A 173 -8.08 -6.85 0.77
CA LEU A 173 -7.72 -8.22 0.43
C LEU A 173 -6.23 -8.36 0.10
N HIS A 174 -5.70 -7.48 -0.75
CA HIS A 174 -4.28 -7.46 -1.13
C HIS A 174 -3.36 -7.18 0.07
N ASP A 175 -3.81 -6.39 1.06
CA ASP A 175 -3.06 -6.18 2.31
C ASP A 175 -2.94 -7.47 3.12
N ARG A 176 -4.03 -8.26 3.19
CA ARG A 176 -4.04 -9.55 3.90
C ARG A 176 -3.17 -10.58 3.21
N ILE A 177 -3.25 -10.68 1.87
CA ILE A 177 -2.44 -11.61 1.08
C ILE A 177 -0.95 -11.31 1.27
N CYS A 178 -0.55 -10.04 1.25
CA CYS A 178 0.84 -9.63 1.33
C CYS A 178 1.35 -9.39 2.77
N GLY A 179 0.49 -9.51 3.80
CA GLY A 179 0.86 -9.22 5.19
C GLY A 179 1.33 -7.78 5.40
N THR A 180 0.60 -6.81 4.83
CA THR A 180 0.91 -5.38 4.89
C THR A 180 -0.25 -4.60 5.52
N ILE A 181 0.04 -3.37 5.93
CA ILE A 181 -0.93 -2.41 6.46
C ILE A 181 -0.64 -1.03 5.86
N VAL A 182 -1.67 -0.18 5.80
CA VAL A 182 -1.51 1.22 5.37
C VAL A 182 -1.76 2.13 6.57
N ILE A 183 -0.73 2.88 6.93
CA ILE A 183 -0.70 3.77 8.08
C ILE A 183 -0.62 5.23 7.65
N LYS A 184 -0.91 6.12 8.58
CA LYS A 184 -0.67 7.56 8.45
C LYS A 184 0.82 7.83 8.62
N THR A 185 1.37 8.69 7.76
CA THR A 185 2.73 9.20 7.85
C THR A 185 2.77 10.43 8.74
#